data_329fca6c4fa010fd74b335f9429f425c
#
_entry.id   329fca6c4fa010fd74b335f9429f425c
#
_cell.length_a   1.000
_cell.length_b   1.000
_cell.length_c   1.000
_cell.angle_alpha   90.00
_cell.angle_beta   90.00
_cell.angle_gamma   90.00
#
_symmetry.space_group_name_H-M   'P 1'
#
loop_
_entity.id
_entity.type
_entity.pdbx_description
1 polymer ?
#
loop_
_entity_poly.entity_id
_entity_poly.type
_entity_poly.pdbx_seq_one_letter_code
_entity_poly.pdbx_strand_id
1 'polypeptide(L)'
;MAVRTSEDAARVLSDAGGAKRFFCHDGCISENLQQLADCLSNMSDDSYRHHVTPLKNDFSNWIRDVFGDDKLANYFTGSSNGTEASKVIKARIAWLQKK
;
A
#
# COMPACT_ATOMS: atom_id res chain seq x y z
N MET A 1 4.13 7.80 -11.78
CA MET A 1 2.92 8.47 -12.31
C MET A 1 2.36 9.43 -11.28
N ALA A 2 1.92 10.59 -11.71
CA ALA A 2 1.23 11.53 -10.81
C ALA A 2 -0.28 11.31 -10.90
N VAL A 3 -0.96 11.36 -9.76
CA VAL A 3 -2.43 11.26 -9.71
C VAL A 3 -3.02 12.66 -9.88
N ARG A 4 -3.60 12.94 -11.05
CA ARG A 4 -4.13 14.26 -11.41
C ARG A 4 -5.62 14.26 -11.70
N THR A 5 -6.16 13.14 -12.21
CA THR A 5 -7.54 13.05 -12.69
C THR A 5 -8.28 11.97 -11.93
N SER A 6 -9.63 11.95 -12.10
CA SER A 6 -10.46 10.88 -11.56
C SER A 6 -10.12 9.52 -12.16
N GLU A 7 -9.65 9.48 -13.41
CA GLU A 7 -9.20 8.24 -14.05
C GLU A 7 -7.92 7.72 -13.40
N ASP A 8 -6.97 8.59 -13.12
CA ASP A 8 -5.75 8.21 -12.41
C ASP A 8 -6.09 7.68 -11.02
N ALA A 9 -6.98 8.34 -10.29
CA ALA A 9 -7.42 7.92 -8.97
C ALA A 9 -8.12 6.56 -9.03
N ALA A 10 -9.00 6.34 -10.00
CA ALA A 10 -9.68 5.07 -10.18
C ALA A 10 -8.70 3.93 -10.44
N ARG A 11 -7.65 4.18 -11.20
CA ARG A 11 -6.60 3.19 -11.49
C ARG A 11 -5.86 2.80 -10.20
N VAL A 12 -5.49 3.77 -9.38
CA VAL A 12 -4.79 3.51 -8.12
C VAL A 12 -5.69 2.78 -7.11
N LEU A 13 -7.00 3.03 -7.14
CA LEU A 13 -7.97 2.37 -6.28
C LEU A 13 -8.42 1.00 -6.78
N SER A 14 -8.03 0.61 -8.00
CA SER A 14 -8.47 -0.64 -8.62
C SER A 14 -7.80 -1.86 -8.00
N ASP A 15 -8.34 -3.04 -8.32
CA ASP A 15 -7.79 -4.30 -7.86
C ASP A 15 -6.61 -4.74 -8.73
N ALA A 16 -5.57 -5.26 -8.05
CA ALA A 16 -4.44 -5.92 -8.70
C ALA A 16 -4.74 -7.42 -8.74
N GLY A 17 -5.25 -7.91 -9.86
CA GLY A 17 -5.66 -9.31 -9.97
C GLY A 17 -4.51 -10.27 -10.19
N GLY A 18 -4.75 -11.56 -9.91
CA GLY A 18 -3.86 -12.66 -10.27
C GLY A 18 -2.49 -12.58 -9.60
N ALA A 19 -1.45 -12.69 -10.39
CA ALA A 19 -0.07 -12.71 -9.91
C ALA A 19 0.42 -11.38 -9.32
N LYS A 20 -0.33 -10.30 -9.51
CA LYS A 20 0.05 -8.97 -9.00
C LYS A 20 -0.44 -8.69 -7.59
N ARG A 21 -1.17 -9.61 -6.98
CA ARG A 21 -1.60 -9.47 -5.58
C ARG A 21 -0.40 -9.49 -4.64
N PHE A 22 -0.52 -8.82 -3.51
CA PHE A 22 0.52 -8.83 -2.48
C PHE A 22 0.25 -9.96 -1.48
N PHE A 23 1.25 -10.80 -1.27
CA PHE A 23 1.18 -11.92 -0.32
C PHE A 23 2.03 -11.57 0.90
N CYS A 24 1.38 -11.30 2.02
CA CYS A 24 2.06 -10.96 3.27
C CYS A 24 2.65 -12.19 3.95
N HIS A 25 3.70 -11.97 4.72
CA HIS A 25 4.36 -13.04 5.50
C HIS A 25 3.40 -13.79 6.41
N ASP A 26 2.41 -13.10 6.98
CA ASP A 26 1.42 -13.70 7.88
C ASP A 26 0.27 -14.42 7.16
N GLY A 27 0.31 -14.48 5.83
CA GLY A 27 -0.71 -15.13 5.02
C GLY A 27 -1.83 -14.22 4.53
N CYS A 28 -1.86 -12.95 4.94
CA CYS A 28 -2.84 -11.99 4.45
C CYS A 28 -2.57 -11.66 2.98
N ILE A 29 -3.63 -11.63 2.16
CA ILE A 29 -3.51 -11.36 0.71
C ILE A 29 -4.21 -10.04 0.40
N SER A 30 -3.54 -9.16 -0.34
CA SER A 30 -4.07 -7.85 -0.71
C SER A 30 -4.16 -7.69 -2.23
N GLU A 31 -5.32 -7.33 -2.73
CA GLU A 31 -5.56 -7.04 -4.14
C GLU A 31 -5.64 -5.54 -4.43
N ASN A 32 -5.88 -4.72 -3.40
CA ASN A 32 -6.02 -3.28 -3.54
C ASN A 32 -5.50 -2.57 -2.29
N LEU A 33 -5.47 -1.25 -2.34
CA LEU A 33 -4.94 -0.45 -1.23
C LEU A 33 -5.75 -0.62 0.05
N GLN A 34 -7.09 -0.73 -0.05
CA GLN A 34 -7.93 -0.90 1.14
C GLN A 34 -7.62 -2.21 1.84
N GLN A 35 -7.49 -3.30 1.08
CA GLN A 35 -7.13 -4.60 1.65
C GLN A 35 -5.75 -4.58 2.28
N LEU A 36 -4.79 -3.91 1.66
CA LEU A 36 -3.46 -3.77 2.25
C LEU A 36 -3.52 -2.99 3.57
N ALA A 37 -4.29 -1.90 3.63
CA ALA A 37 -4.47 -1.14 4.85
C ALA A 37 -5.07 -2.02 5.96
N ASP A 38 -6.06 -2.84 5.63
CA ASP A 38 -6.68 -3.76 6.58
C ASP A 38 -5.70 -4.82 7.08
N CYS A 39 -4.90 -5.41 6.19
CA CYS A 39 -3.84 -6.34 6.56
C CYS A 39 -2.82 -5.68 7.50
N LEU A 40 -2.39 -4.47 7.17
CA LEU A 40 -1.40 -3.75 7.97
C LEU A 40 -1.91 -3.40 9.36
N SER A 41 -3.19 -3.05 9.50
CA SER A 41 -3.76 -2.68 10.80
C SER A 41 -3.80 -3.86 11.78
N ASN A 42 -3.78 -5.09 11.27
CA ASN A 42 -3.80 -6.32 12.05
C ASN A 42 -2.46 -7.05 12.08
N MET A 43 -1.45 -6.49 11.42
CA MET A 43 -0.16 -7.15 11.24
C MET A 43 0.71 -7.01 12.49
N SER A 44 1.38 -8.09 12.90
CA SER A 44 2.36 -8.04 13.98
C SER A 44 3.60 -7.25 13.55
N ASP A 45 4.34 -6.74 14.52
CA ASP A 45 5.60 -6.04 14.25
C ASP A 45 6.62 -6.96 13.56
N ASP A 46 6.64 -8.23 13.92
CA ASP A 46 7.54 -9.20 13.29
C ASP A 46 7.22 -9.38 11.81
N SER A 47 5.94 -9.53 11.46
CA SER A 47 5.52 -9.63 10.07
C SER A 47 5.82 -8.35 9.30
N TYR A 48 5.58 -7.19 9.93
CA TYR A 48 5.88 -5.91 9.30
C TYR A 48 7.37 -5.79 8.99
N ARG A 49 8.24 -6.13 9.96
CA ARG A 49 9.70 -6.06 9.77
C ARG A 49 10.24 -7.07 8.78
N HIS A 50 9.49 -8.14 8.49
CA HIS A 50 9.85 -9.06 7.42
C HIS A 50 9.85 -8.36 6.05
N HIS A 51 8.91 -7.44 5.83
CA HIS A 51 8.74 -6.73 4.57
C HIS A 51 9.45 -5.37 4.53
N VAL A 52 9.77 -4.79 5.69
CA VAL A 52 10.36 -3.45 5.77
C VAL A 52 11.64 -3.51 6.59
N THR A 53 12.76 -3.24 5.91
CA THR A 53 14.10 -3.18 6.51
C THR A 53 14.76 -1.87 6.12
N PRO A 54 15.91 -1.52 6.69
CA PRO A 54 16.66 -0.35 6.24
C PRO A 54 17.03 -0.36 4.75
N LEU A 55 17.06 -1.55 4.14
CA LEU A 55 17.46 -1.71 2.74
C LEU A 55 16.30 -1.85 1.77
N LYS A 56 15.09 -2.12 2.26
CA LYS A 56 13.93 -2.34 1.38
C LYS A 56 12.62 -2.02 2.09
N ASN A 57 11.59 -1.73 1.28
CA ASN A 57 10.21 -1.66 1.73
C ASN A 57 9.35 -2.34 0.67
N ASP A 58 8.95 -3.59 0.91
CA ASP A 58 8.17 -4.38 -0.03
C ASP A 58 6.82 -3.74 -0.35
N PHE A 59 6.19 -3.11 0.64
CA PHE A 59 4.90 -2.44 0.45
C PHE A 59 5.02 -1.24 -0.49
N SER A 60 6.04 -0.40 -0.29
CA SER A 60 6.30 0.75 -1.15
C SER A 60 6.59 0.30 -2.58
N ASN A 61 7.38 -0.75 -2.74
CA ASN A 61 7.73 -1.30 -4.06
C ASN A 61 6.47 -1.81 -4.77
N TRP A 62 5.60 -2.53 -4.06
CA TRP A 62 4.35 -3.04 -4.63
C TRP A 62 3.42 -1.91 -5.07
N ILE A 63 3.25 -0.90 -4.22
CA ILE A 63 2.40 0.26 -4.53
C ILE A 63 2.92 0.98 -5.79
N ARG A 64 4.22 1.18 -5.88
CA ARG A 64 4.85 1.83 -7.03
C ARG A 64 4.70 1.00 -8.30
N ASP A 65 5.02 -0.29 -8.21
CA ASP A 65 5.10 -1.15 -9.40
C ASP A 65 3.73 -1.52 -9.93
N VAL A 66 2.75 -1.74 -9.05
CA VAL A 66 1.41 -2.20 -9.45
C VAL A 66 0.47 -1.04 -9.74
N PHE A 67 0.46 -0.01 -8.89
CA PHE A 67 -0.49 1.10 -9.00
C PHE A 67 0.14 2.37 -9.57
N GLY A 68 1.46 2.48 -9.56
CA GLY A 68 2.14 3.67 -10.08
C GLY A 68 1.99 4.92 -9.22
N ASP A 69 1.53 4.79 -7.99
CA ASP A 69 1.38 5.92 -7.07
C ASP A 69 2.70 6.17 -6.34
N ASP A 70 3.63 6.85 -7.00
CA ASP A 70 4.96 7.13 -6.45
C ASP A 70 4.89 7.96 -5.18
N LYS A 71 3.95 8.89 -5.10
CA LYS A 71 3.81 9.76 -3.94
C LYS A 71 3.40 8.97 -2.69
N LEU A 72 2.43 8.06 -2.83
CA LEU A 72 2.05 7.17 -1.74
C LEU A 72 3.22 6.27 -1.34
N ALA A 73 3.91 5.69 -2.31
CA ALA A 73 5.06 4.83 -2.03
C ALA A 73 6.12 5.57 -1.22
N ASN A 74 6.38 6.84 -1.54
CA ASN A 74 7.35 7.66 -0.80
C ASN A 74 6.86 8.00 0.61
N TYR A 75 5.60 8.33 0.80
CA TYR A 75 5.04 8.58 2.13
C TYR A 75 5.13 7.33 3.01
N PHE A 76 4.96 6.16 2.42
CA PHE A 76 4.94 4.89 3.13
C PHE A 76 6.30 4.55 3.75
N THR A 77 7.40 5.01 3.18
CA THR A 77 8.74 4.73 3.69
C THR A 77 8.99 5.33 5.07
N GLY A 78 8.21 6.34 5.48
CA GLY A 78 8.35 6.95 6.81
C GLY A 78 7.60 6.24 7.92
N SER A 79 6.88 5.17 7.62
CA SER A 79 6.06 4.46 8.61
C SER A 79 6.91 3.52 9.46
N SER A 80 6.67 3.48 10.78
CA SER A 80 7.45 2.68 11.72
C SER A 80 6.86 1.30 12.01
N ASN A 81 5.57 1.12 11.74
CA ASN A 81 4.86 -0.14 12.00
C ASN A 81 3.62 -0.24 11.11
N GLY A 82 2.94 -1.39 11.20
CA GLY A 82 1.76 -1.64 10.37
C GLY A 82 0.62 -0.66 10.63
N THR A 83 0.40 -0.26 11.88
CA THR A 83 -0.65 0.68 12.24
C THR A 83 -0.42 2.05 11.59
N GLU A 84 0.79 2.57 11.65
CA GLU A 84 1.13 3.84 10.99
C GLU A 84 1.01 3.73 9.47
N ALA A 85 1.51 2.65 8.91
CA ALA A 85 1.42 2.39 7.48
C ALA A 85 -0.04 2.33 7.01
N SER A 86 -0.90 1.66 7.77
CA SER A 86 -2.33 1.58 7.48
C SER A 86 -2.97 2.98 7.45
N LYS A 87 -2.62 3.84 8.40
CA LYS A 87 -3.14 5.22 8.46
C LYS A 87 -2.73 6.03 7.22
N VAL A 88 -1.50 5.89 6.78
CA VAL A 88 -0.99 6.56 5.58
C VAL A 88 -1.81 6.14 4.35
N ILE A 89 -2.05 4.84 4.20
CA ILE A 89 -2.81 4.33 3.07
C ILE A 89 -4.26 4.80 3.13
N LYS A 90 -4.90 4.74 4.29
CA LYS A 90 -6.30 5.18 4.47
C LYS A 90 -6.46 6.66 4.15
N ALA A 91 -5.52 7.50 4.57
CA ALA A 91 -5.54 8.93 4.24
C ALA A 91 -5.43 9.14 2.72
N ARG A 92 -4.57 8.38 2.05
CA ARG A 92 -4.41 8.46 0.60
C ARG A 92 -5.67 8.00 -0.13
N ILE A 93 -6.30 6.91 0.33
CA ILE A 93 -7.55 6.42 -0.24
C ILE A 93 -8.64 7.50 -0.14
N ALA A 94 -8.79 8.13 1.02
CA ALA A 94 -9.77 9.20 1.20
C ALA A 94 -9.51 10.36 0.23
N TRP A 95 -8.26 10.73 0.03
CA TRP A 95 -7.89 11.77 -0.92
C TRP A 95 -8.22 11.36 -2.36
N LEU A 96 -7.90 10.11 -2.74
CA LEU A 96 -8.17 9.58 -4.08
C LEU A 96 -9.67 9.54 -4.38
N GLN A 97 -10.50 9.21 -3.39
CA GLN A 97 -11.95 9.15 -3.56
C GLN A 97 -12.58 10.51 -3.83
N LYS A 98 -11.89 11.60 -3.54
CA LYS A 98 -12.35 12.96 -3.82
C LYS A 98 -11.99 13.43 -5.23
N LYS A 99 -11.23 12.66 -5.95
CA LYS A 99 -10.88 12.97 -7.34
C LYS A 99 -12.00 12.50 -8.29
#